data_e49051e4ff3a5121e0adff6020ed532d
#
_entry.id   e49051e4ff3a5121e0adff6020ed532d
#
_cell.length_a   1.000
_cell.length_b   1.000
_cell.length_c   1.000
_cell.angle_alpha   90.00
_cell.angle_beta   90.00
_cell.angle_gamma   90.00
#
_symmetry.space_group_name_H-M   'P 1'
#
loop_
_entity.id
_entity.type
_entity.pdbx_description
1 polymer ?
#
loop_
_entity_poly.entity_id
_entity_poly.type
_entity_poly.pdbx_seq_one_letter_code
_entity_poly.pdbx_strand_id
1 'polypeptide(L)'
;MNETYLNHPTFGLLFSICPVGRTQGLFTTLYAQRLFFRVSVNPAPNEAVVFEPVSRKEARQILEEEIRTRRRQGEVEAMSVLQQHFKAMFV
;
A
#
# COMPACT_ATOMS: atom_id res chain seq x y z
N MET A 1 -13.29 -3.62 5.39
CA MET A 1 -12.42 -2.74 4.61
C MET A 1 -12.45 -3.15 3.15
N ASN A 2 -12.63 -2.20 2.28
CA ASN A 2 -12.69 -2.51 0.86
C ASN A 2 -11.28 -2.63 0.29
N GLU A 3 -11.03 -3.71 -0.42
CA GLU A 3 -9.80 -3.85 -1.18
C GLU A 3 -9.85 -2.89 -2.37
N THR A 4 -8.75 -2.20 -2.58
CA THR A 4 -8.63 -1.25 -3.68
C THR A 4 -7.66 -1.79 -4.72
N TYR A 5 -8.10 -1.78 -5.97
CA TYR A 5 -7.30 -2.22 -7.10
C TYR A 5 -7.13 -1.06 -8.08
N LEU A 6 -5.94 -0.94 -8.63
CA LEU A 6 -5.64 0.05 -9.66
C LEU A 6 -4.93 -0.61 -10.83
N ASN A 7 -5.15 -0.09 -12.03
CA ASN A 7 -4.44 -0.56 -13.22
C ASN A 7 -3.23 0.34 -13.48
N HIS A 8 -2.05 -0.27 -13.50
CA HIS A 8 -0.84 0.40 -13.93
C HIS A 8 -0.68 0.24 -15.44
N PRO A 9 -0.30 1.30 -16.18
CA PRO A 9 -0.19 1.21 -17.65
C PRO A 9 0.76 0.14 -18.16
N THR A 10 1.81 -0.16 -17.39
CA THR A 10 2.83 -1.13 -17.80
C THR A 10 2.69 -2.47 -17.08
N PHE A 11 2.42 -2.44 -15.77
CA PHE A 11 2.50 -3.64 -14.93
C PHE A 11 1.16 -4.28 -14.61
N GLY A 12 0.07 -3.73 -15.13
CA GLY A 12 -1.25 -4.29 -14.95
C GLY A 12 -1.84 -4.02 -13.58
N LEU A 13 -2.53 -4.99 -13.02
CA LEU A 13 -3.32 -4.79 -11.81
C LEU A 13 -2.45 -4.71 -10.56
N LEU A 14 -2.64 -3.64 -9.81
CA LEU A 14 -2.02 -3.44 -8.50
C LEU A 14 -3.09 -3.57 -7.42
N PHE A 15 -2.69 -4.05 -6.24
CA PHE A 15 -3.61 -4.05 -5.11
C PHE A 15 -3.03 -3.28 -3.93
N SER A 16 -3.94 -2.72 -3.12
CA SER A 16 -3.56 -1.89 -1.97
C SER A 16 -3.08 -2.74 -0.81
N ILE A 17 -1.89 -2.40 -0.29
CA ILE A 17 -1.36 -3.02 0.92
C ILE A 17 -1.83 -2.24 2.15
N CYS A 18 -1.64 -0.92 2.13
CA CYS A 18 -2.04 -0.06 3.24
C CYS A 18 -2.12 1.40 2.78
N PRO A 19 -2.91 2.23 3.48
CA PRO A 19 -2.86 3.67 3.25
C PRO A 19 -1.54 4.23 3.79
N VAL A 20 -1.08 5.32 3.17
CA VAL A 20 0.10 6.06 3.60
C VAL A 20 -0.30 7.51 3.75
N GLY A 21 -0.46 7.97 5.00
CA GLY A 21 -0.99 9.29 5.25
C GLY A 21 -2.43 9.41 4.76
N ARG A 22 -2.81 10.61 4.29
CA ARG A 22 -4.19 10.89 3.88
C ARG A 22 -4.43 10.79 2.39
N THR A 23 -3.37 10.93 1.59
CA THR A 23 -3.50 11.10 0.14
C THR A 23 -2.79 10.04 -0.68
N GLN A 24 -2.11 9.11 -0.02
CA GLN A 24 -1.34 8.09 -0.71
C GLN A 24 -1.67 6.71 -0.21
N GLY A 25 -1.28 5.71 -0.99
CA GLY A 25 -1.38 4.31 -0.61
C GLY A 25 -0.15 3.56 -1.09
N LEU A 26 0.18 2.49 -0.40
CA LEU A 26 1.21 1.55 -0.82
C LEU A 26 0.55 0.42 -1.58
N PHE A 27 0.99 0.20 -2.82
CA PHE A 27 0.43 -0.81 -3.71
C PHE A 27 1.52 -1.75 -4.19
N THR A 28 1.12 -2.95 -4.57
CA THR A 28 2.02 -3.92 -5.18
C THR A 28 1.35 -4.60 -6.35
N THR A 29 2.15 -5.18 -7.25
CA THR A 29 1.63 -5.97 -8.37
C THR A 29 0.92 -7.20 -7.84
N LEU A 30 -0.31 -7.44 -8.33
CA LEU A 30 -1.16 -8.50 -7.80
C LEU A 30 -0.57 -9.89 -7.99
N TYR A 31 -0.05 -10.16 -9.18
CA TYR A 31 0.36 -11.51 -9.54
C TYR A 31 1.75 -11.90 -9.06
N ALA A 32 2.66 -10.95 -8.94
CA ALA A 32 4.06 -11.24 -8.60
C ALA A 32 4.48 -10.72 -7.24
N GLN A 33 3.83 -9.70 -6.72
CA GLN A 33 4.14 -9.04 -5.44
C GLN A 33 5.62 -8.64 -5.34
N ARG A 34 6.19 -8.23 -6.49
CA ARG A 34 7.62 -7.89 -6.59
C ARG A 34 7.90 -6.41 -6.68
N LEU A 35 6.94 -5.68 -7.26
CA LEU A 35 7.08 -4.25 -7.47
C LEU A 35 6.15 -3.52 -6.53
N PHE A 36 6.67 -2.46 -5.94
CA PHE A 36 5.93 -1.67 -4.97
C PHE A 36 5.85 -0.23 -5.44
N PHE A 37 4.70 0.39 -5.19
CA PHE A 37 4.44 1.75 -5.62
C PHE A 37 3.77 2.53 -4.51
N ARG A 38 4.22 3.77 -4.36
CA ARG A 38 3.47 4.75 -3.59
C ARG A 38 2.58 5.48 -4.59
N VAL A 39 1.27 5.42 -4.40
CA VAL A 39 0.29 5.92 -5.36
C VAL A 39 -0.55 6.99 -4.70
N SER A 40 -0.77 8.11 -5.41
CA SER A 40 -1.72 9.11 -4.95
C SER A 40 -3.13 8.57 -5.08
N VAL A 41 -3.88 8.56 -3.96
CA VAL A 41 -5.28 8.16 -3.93
C VAL A 41 -6.13 9.41 -3.85
N ASN A 42 -7.30 9.38 -4.47
CA ASN A 42 -8.20 10.53 -4.54
C ASN A 42 -7.53 11.77 -5.11
N PRO A 43 -6.90 11.69 -6.29
CA PRO A 43 -6.29 12.87 -6.90
C PRO A 43 -7.37 13.91 -7.21
N ALA A 44 -6.96 15.18 -7.27
CA ALA A 44 -7.86 16.24 -7.70
C ALA A 44 -8.37 15.97 -9.12
N PRO A 45 -9.55 16.48 -9.51
CA PRO A 45 -10.15 16.12 -10.81
C PRO A 45 -9.27 16.33 -12.04
N ASN A 46 -8.33 17.25 -11.98
CA ASN A 46 -7.44 17.57 -13.09
C ASN A 46 -6.03 16.96 -12.92
N GLU A 47 -5.82 16.15 -11.91
CA GLU A 47 -4.52 15.56 -11.65
C GLU A 47 -4.49 14.11 -12.09
N ALA A 48 -3.39 13.71 -12.72
CA ALA A 48 -3.16 12.33 -13.07
C ALA A 48 -2.76 11.53 -11.82
N VAL A 49 -3.08 10.24 -11.82
CA VAL A 49 -2.60 9.31 -10.79
C VAL A 49 -1.09 9.14 -10.97
N VAL A 50 -0.35 9.35 -9.89
CA VAL A 50 1.10 9.22 -9.90
C VAL A 50 1.48 7.89 -9.23
N PHE A 51 2.24 7.08 -9.96
CA PHE A 51 2.78 5.81 -9.47
C PHE A 51 4.27 6.01 -9.21
N GLU A 52 4.64 6.14 -7.94
CA GLU A 52 6.05 6.31 -7.56
C GLU A 52 6.63 4.97 -7.15
N PRO A 53 7.60 4.43 -7.92
CA PRO A 53 8.22 3.17 -7.54
C PRO A 53 8.97 3.32 -6.21
N VAL A 54 8.84 2.33 -5.35
CA VAL A 54 9.60 2.27 -4.10
C VAL A 54 10.29 0.91 -4.02
N SER A 55 11.42 0.88 -3.33
CA SER A 55 12.14 -0.37 -3.14
C SER A 55 11.39 -1.30 -2.18
N ARG A 56 11.72 -2.57 -2.22
CA ARG A 56 11.18 -3.53 -1.25
C ARG A 56 11.49 -3.10 0.19
N LYS A 57 12.68 -2.59 0.43
CA LYS A 57 13.08 -2.10 1.76
C LYS A 57 12.21 -0.93 2.20
N GLU A 58 11.99 0.04 1.31
CA GLU A 58 11.12 1.17 1.61
C GLU A 58 9.68 0.73 1.85
N ALA A 59 9.16 -0.17 1.01
CA ALA A 59 7.80 -0.69 1.17
C ALA A 59 7.63 -1.38 2.51
N ARG A 60 8.61 -2.18 2.91
CA ARG A 60 8.61 -2.83 4.21
C ARG A 60 8.58 -1.82 5.35
N GLN A 61 9.41 -0.79 5.27
CA GLN A 61 9.46 0.27 6.28
C GLN A 61 8.14 1.03 6.39
N ILE A 62 7.51 1.32 5.25
CA ILE A 62 6.21 1.98 5.22
C ILE A 62 5.17 1.13 5.94
N LEU A 63 5.12 -0.16 5.62
CA LEU A 63 4.15 -1.07 6.24
C LEU A 63 4.40 -1.23 7.73
N GLU A 64 5.66 -1.37 8.14
CA GLU A 64 6.01 -1.45 9.56
C GLU A 64 5.55 -0.20 10.32
N GLU A 65 5.74 0.97 9.73
CA GLU A 65 5.33 2.23 10.34
C GLU A 65 3.81 2.32 10.48
N GLU A 66 3.06 1.89 9.47
CA GLU A 66 1.61 1.87 9.52
C GLU A 66 1.11 0.89 10.60
N ILE A 67 1.74 -0.26 10.75
CA ILE A 67 1.40 -1.23 11.80
C ILE A 67 1.58 -0.58 13.17
N ARG A 68 2.70 0.11 13.39
CA ARG A 68 2.95 0.81 14.66
C ARG A 68 1.91 1.88 14.92
N THR A 69 1.54 2.63 13.90
CA THR A 69 0.54 3.69 14.01
C THR A 69 -0.83 3.11 14.41
N ARG A 70 -1.25 2.02 13.77
CA ARG A 70 -2.53 1.38 14.12
C ARG A 70 -2.51 0.83 15.54
N ARG A 71 -1.37 0.28 15.96
CA ARG A 71 -1.23 -0.21 17.33
C ARG A 71 -1.37 0.91 18.35
N ARG A 72 -0.72 2.05 18.11
CA ARG A 72 -0.81 3.21 19.01
C ARG A 72 -2.23 3.77 19.09
N GLN A 73 -2.99 3.66 18.01
CA GLN A 73 -4.37 4.13 17.95
C GLN A 73 -5.38 3.11 18.47
N GLY A 74 -4.93 1.92 18.85
CA GLY A 74 -5.81 0.87 19.34
C GLY A 74 -6.65 0.22 18.25
N GLU A 75 -6.30 0.37 16.98
CA GLU A 75 -7.05 -0.19 15.87
C GLU A 75 -6.60 -1.63 15.60
N VAL A 76 -7.07 -2.55 16.41
CA VAL A 76 -6.61 -3.94 16.43
C VAL A 76 -6.90 -4.68 15.12
N GLU A 77 -8.10 -4.51 14.59
CA GLU A 77 -8.48 -5.20 13.35
C GLU A 77 -7.67 -4.71 12.16
N ALA A 78 -7.53 -3.40 12.02
CA ALA A 78 -6.71 -2.82 10.95
C ALA A 78 -5.25 -3.26 11.07
N MET A 79 -4.71 -3.25 12.29
CA MET A 79 -3.35 -3.73 12.55
C MET A 79 -3.18 -5.19 12.13
N SER A 80 -4.16 -6.03 12.47
CA SER A 80 -4.11 -7.46 12.15
C SER A 80 -4.05 -7.70 10.64
N VAL A 81 -4.85 -6.97 9.86
CA VAL A 81 -4.82 -7.08 8.40
C VAL A 81 -3.45 -6.69 7.84
N LEU A 82 -2.88 -5.60 8.34
CA LEU A 82 -1.57 -5.15 7.90
C LEU A 82 -0.47 -6.15 8.27
N GLN A 83 -0.57 -6.77 9.45
CA GLN A 83 0.37 -7.81 9.85
C GLN A 83 0.29 -9.04 8.96
N GLN A 84 -0.89 -9.40 8.50
CA GLN A 84 -1.06 -10.50 7.54
C GLN A 84 -0.37 -10.17 6.21
N HIS A 85 -0.54 -8.95 5.70
CA HIS A 85 0.16 -8.49 4.51
C HIS A 85 1.68 -8.54 4.70
N PHE A 86 2.15 -8.10 5.86
CA PHE A 86 3.58 -8.12 6.17
C PHE A 86 4.14 -9.55 6.09
N LYS A 87 3.47 -10.49 6.73
CA LYS A 87 3.92 -11.90 6.71
C LYS A 87 3.89 -12.49 5.32
N ALA A 88 2.89 -12.14 4.52
CA ALA A 88 2.74 -12.69 3.17
C ALA A 88 3.81 -12.16 2.21
N MET A 89 4.27 -10.92 2.39
CA MET A 89 5.13 -10.25 1.41
C MET A 89 6.57 -10.08 1.85
N PHE A 90 6.83 -9.96 3.14
CA PHE A 90 8.15 -9.54 3.65
C PHE A 90 8.81 -10.52 4.62
N VAL A 91 8.16 -11.61 4.89
CA VAL A 91 8.74 -12.65 5.76
C VAL A 91 9.08 -13.91 5.00
#